data_0d9c3f7d013f2845f0f05368d0d5106a
#
_entry.id   0d9c3f7d013f2845f0f05368d0d5106a
#
_cell.length_a   1.000
_cell.length_b   1.000
_cell.length_c   1.000
_cell.angle_alpha   90.00
_cell.angle_beta   90.00
_cell.angle_gamma   90.00
#
_symmetry.space_group_name_H-M   'P 1'
#
loop_
_entity.id
_entity.type
_entity.pdbx_description
1 polymer ?
#
loop_
_entity_poly.entity_id
_entity_poly.type
_entity_poly.pdbx_seq_one_letter_code
_entity_poly.pdbx_strand_id
1 'polypeptide(L)'
;MNNTTYSAKKGEVESKWYIIDAAEKPLGRVATEAAKLLRGKHKPTFTPNIDTGDHVIIINCKDVKLTGNKMDQKIYRHDSGYIGGMKEVPARVMLEKTPEKAMMLAVKGMLPHNSLGRTQLKKLRVYAGSEHENQAQKPEIWEVK
;
A
#
# COMPACT_ATOMS: atom_id res chain seq x y z
N MET A 1 7.43 -21.08 -34.13
CA MET A 1 7.54 -20.28 -32.89
C MET A 1 6.25 -19.48 -32.71
N ASN A 2 5.56 -19.64 -31.58
CA ASN A 2 4.37 -18.82 -31.31
C ASN A 2 4.84 -17.46 -30.78
N ASN A 3 4.74 -16.43 -31.60
CA ASN A 3 5.07 -15.03 -31.23
C ASN A 3 3.93 -14.37 -30.45
N THR A 4 3.24 -15.11 -29.58
CA THR A 4 2.16 -14.59 -28.77
C THR A 4 2.69 -14.07 -27.43
N THR A 5 2.35 -12.83 -27.08
CA THR A 5 2.64 -12.25 -25.78
C THR A 5 1.81 -12.97 -24.69
N TYR A 6 2.44 -13.30 -23.57
CA TYR A 6 1.73 -13.91 -22.45
C TYR A 6 0.68 -12.93 -21.88
N SER A 7 -0.51 -13.44 -21.64
CA SER A 7 -1.59 -12.72 -20.95
C SER A 7 -2.18 -13.63 -19.89
N ALA A 8 -2.13 -13.20 -18.62
CA ALA A 8 -2.67 -13.95 -17.51
C ALA A 8 -4.19 -14.11 -17.63
N LYS A 9 -4.72 -15.26 -17.19
CA LYS A 9 -6.16 -15.52 -17.09
C LYS A 9 -6.60 -15.52 -15.63
N LYS A 10 -7.87 -15.19 -15.41
CA LYS A 10 -8.48 -15.33 -14.08
C LYS A 10 -8.40 -16.79 -13.63
N GLY A 11 -7.89 -17.02 -12.42
CA GLY A 11 -7.73 -18.36 -11.84
C GLY A 11 -6.37 -19.01 -12.04
N GLU A 12 -5.53 -18.51 -12.95
CA GLU A 12 -4.16 -19.02 -13.15
C GLU A 12 -3.12 -18.23 -12.31
N VAL A 13 -3.54 -17.15 -11.66
CA VAL A 13 -2.64 -16.28 -10.90
C VAL A 13 -2.44 -16.80 -9.49
N GLU A 14 -1.22 -17.17 -9.16
CA GLU A 14 -0.80 -17.48 -7.79
C GLU A 14 -0.45 -16.20 -7.05
N SER A 15 -1.07 -15.98 -5.89
CA SER A 15 -0.78 -14.85 -5.01
C SER A 15 -0.04 -15.31 -3.76
N LYS A 16 1.02 -14.59 -3.42
CA LYS A 16 1.82 -14.78 -2.21
C LYS A 16 1.49 -13.70 -1.18
N TRP A 17 1.97 -13.91 0.03
CA TRP A 17 1.89 -12.94 1.11
C TRP A 17 3.27 -12.41 1.44
N TYR A 18 3.39 -11.08 1.50
CA TYR A 18 4.62 -10.38 1.86
C TYR A 18 4.40 -9.50 3.08
N ILE A 19 5.40 -9.43 3.93
CA ILE A 19 5.43 -8.54 5.08
C ILE A 19 6.53 -7.49 4.89
N ILE A 20 6.18 -6.23 5.11
CA ILE A 20 7.09 -5.08 5.02
C ILE A 20 7.15 -4.41 6.38
N ASP A 21 8.34 -4.24 6.91
CA ASP A 21 8.57 -3.45 8.11
C ASP A 21 8.78 -1.98 7.74
N ALA A 22 7.91 -1.11 8.25
CA ALA A 22 7.94 0.34 8.00
C ALA A 22 8.76 1.12 9.03
N ALA A 23 9.25 0.47 10.11
CA ALA A 23 10.00 1.13 11.16
C ALA A 23 11.20 1.90 10.59
N GLU A 24 11.33 3.16 11.00
CA GLU A 24 12.41 4.08 10.62
C GLU A 24 12.56 4.38 9.12
N LYS A 25 11.70 3.83 8.28
CA LYS A 25 11.74 4.04 6.82
C LYS A 25 10.86 5.20 6.38
N PRO A 26 11.21 5.89 5.27
CA PRO A 26 10.36 6.92 4.71
C PRO A 26 9.01 6.36 4.23
N LEU A 27 7.91 7.01 4.62
CA LEU A 27 6.53 6.63 4.26
C LEU A 27 6.37 6.35 2.76
N GLY A 28 6.88 7.26 1.92
CA GLY A 28 6.74 7.15 0.47
C GLY A 28 7.46 5.94 -0.13
N ARG A 29 8.63 5.59 0.37
CA ARG A 29 9.38 4.42 -0.12
C ARG A 29 8.70 3.11 0.25
N VAL A 30 8.23 3.00 1.48
CA VAL A 30 7.43 1.84 1.91
C VAL A 30 6.18 1.70 1.06
N ALA A 31 5.46 2.80 0.84
CA ALA A 31 4.25 2.80 0.01
C ALA A 31 4.54 2.43 -1.46
N THR A 32 5.69 2.83 -2.02
CA THR A 32 6.09 2.49 -3.38
C THR A 32 6.33 0.99 -3.54
N GLU A 33 7.06 0.37 -2.62
CA GLU A 33 7.30 -1.08 -2.67
C GLU A 33 6.00 -1.87 -2.44
N ALA A 34 5.16 -1.43 -1.51
CA ALA A 34 3.85 -2.05 -1.30
C ALA A 34 2.96 -1.96 -2.56
N ALA A 35 2.91 -0.81 -3.22
CA ALA A 35 2.15 -0.64 -4.44
C ALA A 35 2.67 -1.51 -5.61
N LYS A 36 3.99 -1.66 -5.71
CA LYS A 36 4.64 -2.54 -6.69
C LYS A 36 4.23 -4.00 -6.51
N LEU A 37 4.23 -4.49 -5.27
CA LEU A 37 3.81 -5.85 -4.94
C LEU A 37 2.30 -6.06 -5.16
N LEU A 38 1.46 -5.13 -4.71
CA LEU A 38 0.00 -5.18 -4.88
C LEU A 38 -0.42 -5.19 -6.34
N ARG A 39 0.32 -4.47 -7.19
CA ARG A 39 0.08 -4.43 -8.63
C ARG A 39 0.67 -5.62 -9.38
N GLY A 40 1.65 -6.31 -8.79
CA GLY A 40 2.31 -7.46 -9.39
C GLY A 40 3.42 -7.12 -10.38
N LYS A 41 3.95 -5.90 -10.36
CA LYS A 41 5.02 -5.46 -11.28
C LYS A 41 6.36 -6.18 -11.09
N HIS A 42 6.56 -6.87 -9.98
CA HIS A 42 7.74 -7.69 -9.69
C HIS A 42 7.69 -9.05 -10.40
N LYS A 43 6.54 -9.44 -10.93
CA LYS A 43 6.34 -10.72 -11.63
C LYS A 43 6.55 -10.58 -13.13
N PRO A 44 7.22 -11.54 -13.81
CA PRO A 44 7.32 -11.55 -15.26
C PRO A 44 5.96 -11.79 -15.94
N THR A 45 5.00 -12.36 -15.22
CA THR A 45 3.62 -12.63 -15.68
C THR A 45 2.68 -11.43 -15.54
N PHE A 46 3.20 -10.23 -15.23
CA PHE A 46 2.39 -9.03 -15.05
C PHE A 46 1.53 -8.74 -16.28
N THR A 47 0.21 -8.61 -16.04
CA THR A 47 -0.77 -8.26 -17.08
C THR A 47 -1.60 -7.08 -16.58
N PRO A 48 -1.65 -5.93 -17.32
CA PRO A 48 -2.28 -4.70 -16.82
C PRO A 48 -3.77 -4.79 -16.55
N ASN A 49 -4.49 -5.65 -17.26
CA ASN A 49 -5.95 -5.80 -17.16
C ASN A 49 -6.40 -6.87 -16.16
N ILE A 50 -5.48 -7.65 -15.63
CA ILE A 50 -5.73 -8.71 -14.64
C ILE A 50 -4.99 -8.39 -13.34
N ASP A 51 -5.61 -8.72 -12.22
CA ASP A 51 -4.97 -8.60 -10.91
C ASP A 51 -3.97 -9.76 -10.69
N THR A 52 -2.71 -9.50 -11.02
CA THR A 52 -1.59 -10.44 -10.82
C THR A 52 -0.81 -10.16 -9.53
N GLY A 53 -1.24 -9.21 -8.72
CA GLY A 53 -0.55 -8.79 -7.51
C GLY A 53 -0.68 -9.74 -6.33
N ASP A 54 0.16 -9.50 -5.34
CA ASP A 54 0.25 -10.27 -4.11
C ASP A 54 -0.42 -9.55 -2.94
N HIS A 55 -0.59 -10.27 -1.83
CA HIS A 55 -1.04 -9.68 -0.58
C HIS A 55 0.13 -9.04 0.16
N VAL A 56 -0.09 -7.87 0.74
CA VAL A 56 0.94 -7.12 1.46
C VAL A 56 0.47 -6.78 2.87
N ILE A 57 1.33 -7.07 3.84
CA ILE A 57 1.18 -6.70 5.23
C ILE A 57 2.25 -5.65 5.54
N ILE A 58 1.86 -4.51 6.09
CA ILE A 58 2.78 -3.48 6.57
C ILE A 58 2.67 -3.40 8.08
N ILE A 59 3.79 -3.52 8.76
CA ILE A 59 3.88 -3.45 10.24
C ILE A 59 4.67 -2.21 10.66
N ASN A 60 4.56 -1.85 11.94
CA ASN A 60 5.26 -0.72 12.57
C ASN A 60 4.98 0.63 11.91
N CYS A 61 3.75 0.86 11.45
CA CYS A 61 3.39 2.11 10.76
C CYS A 61 3.48 3.35 11.65
N LYS A 62 3.44 3.22 12.98
CA LYS A 62 3.60 4.35 13.90
C LYS A 62 5.02 4.92 13.90
N ASP A 63 6.03 4.09 13.61
CA ASP A 63 7.44 4.46 13.65
C ASP A 63 7.99 4.87 12.27
N VAL A 64 7.09 5.12 11.30
CA VAL A 64 7.45 5.57 9.96
C VAL A 64 7.96 7.01 9.98
N LYS A 65 8.95 7.31 9.13
CA LYS A 65 9.53 8.65 9.03
C LYS A 65 8.93 9.46 7.88
N LEU A 66 8.74 10.75 8.13
CA LEU A 66 8.51 11.76 7.09
C LEU A 66 9.78 12.60 6.94
N THR A 67 10.27 12.75 5.71
CA THR A 67 11.48 13.52 5.42
C THR A 67 11.21 15.02 5.36
N GLY A 68 12.21 15.84 5.72
CA GLY A 68 12.10 17.30 5.72
C GLY A 68 11.06 17.81 6.73
N ASN A 69 10.39 18.91 6.41
CA ASN A 69 9.41 19.56 7.28
C ASN A 69 7.97 19.05 7.11
N LYS A 70 7.79 17.87 6.52
CA LYS A 70 6.46 17.33 6.22
C LYS A 70 5.61 17.09 7.47
N MET A 71 6.23 16.78 8.61
CA MET A 71 5.49 16.61 9.87
C MET A 71 4.65 17.82 10.24
N ASP A 72 5.17 19.03 9.99
CA ASP A 72 4.51 20.29 10.34
C ASP A 72 3.75 20.92 9.17
N GLN A 73 4.22 20.73 7.94
CA GLN A 73 3.68 21.40 6.76
C GLN A 73 2.66 20.57 5.99
N LYS A 74 2.74 19.23 6.05
CA LYS A 74 1.81 18.38 5.31
C LYS A 74 0.45 18.33 5.99
N ILE A 75 -0.59 18.63 5.21
CA ILE A 75 -1.99 18.61 5.66
C ILE A 75 -2.75 17.59 4.82
N TYR A 76 -3.46 16.68 5.50
CA TYR A 76 -4.43 15.78 4.87
C TYR A 76 -5.78 16.45 4.81
N ARG A 77 -6.30 16.65 3.59
CA ARG A 77 -7.59 17.30 3.36
C ARG A 77 -8.63 16.30 2.91
N HIS A 78 -9.83 16.44 3.44
CA HIS A 78 -10.99 15.66 3.03
C HIS A 78 -12.22 16.56 3.03
N ASP A 79 -12.93 16.58 1.91
CA ASP A 79 -14.18 17.29 1.76
C ASP A 79 -15.37 16.35 1.96
N SER A 80 -16.38 16.82 2.73
CA SER A 80 -17.62 16.07 2.96
C SER A 80 -18.65 16.18 1.82
N GLY A 81 -18.40 17.05 0.83
CA GLY A 81 -19.32 17.36 -0.26
C GLY A 81 -20.31 18.49 0.05
N TYR A 82 -20.33 19.03 1.27
CA TYR A 82 -21.13 20.18 1.66
C TYR A 82 -20.30 21.47 1.64
N ILE A 83 -20.97 22.63 1.44
CA ILE A 83 -20.31 23.93 1.48
C ILE A 83 -19.68 24.12 2.87
N GLY A 84 -18.39 24.47 2.92
CA GLY A 84 -17.61 24.60 4.16
C GLY A 84 -17.28 23.27 4.86
N GLY A 85 -17.52 22.12 4.23
CA GLY A 85 -17.29 20.80 4.79
C GLY A 85 -15.86 20.25 4.64
N MET A 86 -14.88 21.08 4.27
CA MET A 86 -13.47 20.65 4.18
C MET A 86 -12.88 20.44 5.57
N LYS A 87 -12.34 19.25 5.80
CA LYS A 87 -11.61 18.90 7.02
C LYS A 87 -10.12 18.80 6.71
N GLU A 88 -9.33 19.44 7.56
CA GLU A 88 -7.87 19.46 7.47
C GLU A 88 -7.26 18.82 8.71
N VAL A 89 -6.36 17.87 8.50
CA VAL A 89 -5.64 17.17 9.57
C VAL A 89 -4.14 17.27 9.30
N PRO A 90 -3.36 17.90 10.19
CA PRO A 90 -1.90 17.91 10.06
C PRO A 90 -1.31 16.51 10.08
N ALA A 91 -0.19 16.31 9.36
CA ALA A 91 0.46 15.00 9.27
C ALA A 91 0.86 14.43 10.65
N ARG A 92 1.34 15.27 11.54
CA ARG A 92 1.68 14.91 12.93
C ARG A 92 0.49 14.25 13.64
N VAL A 93 -0.67 14.89 13.62
CA VAL A 93 -1.90 14.37 14.25
C VAL A 93 -2.37 13.08 13.57
N MET A 94 -2.23 12.98 12.25
CA MET A 94 -2.60 11.78 11.50
C MET A 94 -1.73 10.58 11.90
N LEU A 95 -0.42 10.76 12.03
CA LEU A 95 0.52 9.70 12.43
C LEU A 95 0.37 9.29 13.91
N GLU A 96 0.04 10.24 14.79
CA GLU A 96 -0.20 9.95 16.21
C GLU A 96 -1.50 9.16 16.42
N LYS A 97 -2.59 9.55 15.76
CA LYS A 97 -3.93 8.97 15.99
C LYS A 97 -4.22 7.76 15.11
N THR A 98 -3.86 7.83 13.83
CA THR A 98 -4.23 6.83 12.81
C THR A 98 -3.10 6.61 11.80
N PRO A 99 -1.95 6.06 12.22
CA PRO A 99 -0.82 5.84 11.32
C PRO A 99 -1.15 4.88 10.16
N GLU A 100 -2.02 3.90 10.40
CA GLU A 100 -2.47 2.96 9.36
C GLU A 100 -3.18 3.69 8.22
N LYS A 101 -4.00 4.68 8.56
CA LYS A 101 -4.72 5.47 7.56
C LYS A 101 -3.77 6.31 6.71
N ALA A 102 -2.73 6.89 7.33
CA ALA A 102 -1.70 7.64 6.60
C ALA A 102 -0.98 6.75 5.58
N MET A 103 -0.57 5.54 5.97
CA MET A 103 0.07 4.57 5.09
C MET A 103 -0.89 4.10 3.98
N MET A 104 -2.13 3.78 4.33
CA MET A 104 -3.15 3.34 3.37
C MET A 104 -3.43 4.41 2.31
N LEU A 105 -3.52 5.68 2.69
CA LEU A 105 -3.70 6.80 1.75
C LEU A 105 -2.50 6.97 0.82
N ALA A 106 -1.28 6.78 1.33
CA ALA A 106 -0.07 6.83 0.52
C ALA A 106 -0.05 5.72 -0.55
N VAL A 107 -0.36 4.48 -0.16
CA VAL A 107 -0.44 3.35 -1.10
C VAL A 107 -1.59 3.53 -2.09
N LYS A 108 -2.77 3.96 -1.63
CA LYS A 108 -3.93 4.23 -2.49
C LYS A 108 -3.60 5.24 -3.58
N GLY A 109 -2.87 6.30 -3.26
CA GLY A 109 -2.43 7.30 -4.24
C GLY A 109 -1.46 6.78 -5.31
N MET A 110 -0.75 5.67 -5.03
CA MET A 110 0.19 5.03 -5.94
C MET A 110 -0.41 3.88 -6.76
N LEU A 111 -1.62 3.45 -6.43
CA LEU A 111 -2.37 2.45 -7.19
C LEU A 111 -3.23 3.11 -8.28
N PRO A 112 -3.61 2.37 -9.34
CA PRO A 112 -4.54 2.88 -10.34
C PRO A 112 -5.88 3.30 -9.72
N HIS A 113 -6.46 4.41 -10.22
CA HIS A 113 -7.74 4.95 -9.76
C HIS A 113 -8.93 4.35 -10.51
N ASN A 114 -9.02 3.04 -10.55
CA ASN A 114 -10.07 2.28 -11.25
C ASN A 114 -10.58 1.11 -10.38
N SER A 115 -11.48 0.31 -10.95
CA SER A 115 -12.03 -0.87 -10.26
C SER A 115 -10.95 -1.89 -9.89
N LEU A 116 -9.96 -2.10 -10.76
CA LEU A 116 -8.83 -2.98 -10.52
C LEU A 116 -7.95 -2.49 -9.36
N GLY A 117 -7.65 -1.19 -9.32
CA GLY A 117 -6.88 -0.57 -8.24
C GLY A 117 -7.59 -0.69 -6.88
N ARG A 118 -8.91 -0.56 -6.85
CA ARG A 118 -9.70 -0.79 -5.62
C ARG A 118 -9.63 -2.25 -5.14
N THR A 119 -9.63 -3.20 -6.06
CA THR A 119 -9.47 -4.63 -5.74
C THR A 119 -8.05 -4.90 -5.21
N GLN A 120 -7.03 -4.32 -5.81
CA GLN A 120 -5.65 -4.43 -5.35
C GLN A 120 -5.47 -3.85 -3.95
N LEU A 121 -6.08 -2.70 -3.65
CA LEU A 121 -6.02 -2.07 -2.33
C LEU A 121 -6.63 -2.96 -1.22
N LYS A 122 -7.64 -3.77 -1.52
CA LYS A 122 -8.22 -4.71 -0.55
C LYS A 122 -7.25 -5.80 -0.10
N LYS A 123 -6.19 -6.06 -0.82
CA LYS A 123 -5.13 -7.02 -0.47
C LYS A 123 -4.08 -6.43 0.49
N LEU A 124 -4.16 -5.13 0.79
CA LEU A 124 -3.29 -4.46 1.73
C LEU A 124 -3.83 -4.61 3.16
N ARG A 125 -2.95 -5.00 4.07
CA ARG A 125 -3.16 -5.00 5.52
C ARG A 125 -2.12 -4.10 6.17
N VAL A 126 -2.56 -3.19 7.01
CA VAL A 126 -1.68 -2.21 7.67
C VAL A 126 -1.89 -2.28 9.17
N TYR A 127 -0.80 -2.36 9.91
CA TYR A 127 -0.78 -2.46 11.37
C TYR A 127 0.14 -1.40 11.96
N ALA A 128 -0.29 -0.76 13.04
CA ALA A 128 0.51 0.25 13.74
C ALA A 128 1.72 -0.35 14.45
N GLY A 129 1.54 -1.51 15.06
CA GLY A 129 2.58 -2.25 15.80
C GLY A 129 3.25 -3.34 15.00
N SER A 130 4.01 -4.19 15.70
CA SER A 130 4.73 -5.33 15.11
C SER A 130 3.87 -6.58 14.94
N GLU A 131 2.73 -6.67 15.64
CA GLU A 131 1.86 -7.83 15.61
C GLU A 131 0.86 -7.75 14.46
N HIS A 132 0.61 -8.87 13.81
CA HIS A 132 -0.39 -9.01 12.74
C HIS A 132 -1.17 -10.34 12.88
N GLU A 133 -2.39 -10.36 12.38
CA GLU A 133 -3.32 -11.49 12.52
C GLU A 133 -3.19 -12.56 11.41
N ASN A 134 -2.23 -12.37 10.48
CA ASN A 134 -2.13 -13.21 9.28
C ASN A 134 -0.96 -14.21 9.33
N GLN A 135 -0.65 -14.77 10.49
CA GLN A 135 0.45 -15.72 10.67
C GLN A 135 0.22 -17.04 9.91
N ALA A 136 -1.03 -17.49 9.82
CA ALA A 136 -1.41 -18.71 9.11
C ALA A 136 -1.06 -18.66 7.61
N GLN A 137 -0.94 -17.48 7.02
CA GLN A 137 -0.59 -17.28 5.62
C GLN A 137 0.90 -17.40 5.34
N LYS A 138 1.74 -17.53 6.37
CA LYS A 138 3.20 -17.64 6.28
C LYS A 138 3.82 -16.56 5.38
N PRO A 139 3.66 -15.27 5.70
CA PRO A 139 4.14 -14.20 4.84
C PRO A 139 5.68 -14.20 4.75
N GLU A 140 6.20 -13.97 3.54
CA GLU A 140 7.63 -13.81 3.28
C GLU A 140 8.04 -12.36 3.59
N ILE A 141 9.24 -12.17 4.18
CA ILE A 141 9.76 -10.83 4.47
C ILE A 141 10.22 -10.18 3.17
N TRP A 142 9.77 -8.94 2.94
CA TRP A 142 10.20 -8.11 1.81
C TRP A 142 10.97 -6.89 2.31
N GLU A 143 12.21 -6.74 1.87
CA GLU A 143 13.05 -5.60 2.23
C GLU A 143 12.78 -4.40 1.31
N VAL A 144 12.61 -3.23 1.91
CA VAL A 144 12.50 -1.96 1.21
C VAL A 144 13.91 -1.44 0.90
N LYS A 145 14.19 -1.25 -0.38
CA LYS A 145 15.47 -0.70 -0.86
C LYS A 145 15.50 0.82 -0.83
#